data_bb9aba689e8aa023f5ae3fc995a27905
#
_entry.id   bb9aba689e8aa023f5ae3fc995a27905
#
_cell.length_a   1.000
_cell.length_b   1.000
_cell.length_c   1.000
_cell.angle_alpha   90.00
_cell.angle_beta   90.00
_cell.angle_gamma   90.00
#
_symmetry.space_group_name_H-M   'P 1'
#
loop_
_entity.id
_entity.type
_entity.pdbx_description
1 polymer ?
#
loop_
_entity_poly.entity_id
_entity_poly.type
_entity_poly.pdbx_seq_one_letter_code
_entity_poly.pdbx_strand_id
1 'polypeptide(L)'
;IEFEAAFENAPIKVEISKTDITGEKELPGAKLSVIDADGKLVESWTSEAGKTHMIERLPVGKYTLREESAPYGYKVASDVTFEVKETAEIQKVSMKDEQAVGKIVIEKTDKVTGKPIEGVVFEVRDKDGKVLDTLTTDKNGHAESKELPICTYNEDGSFKEDIHYTVVETKAADGYILDETAHDVTLRYDDNAPDVVVATLKLANVPTEPKLPQTGDNANPLLYLGIGALALITGVGVGLRGRKKKNKQ
;
A
#
# COMPACT_ATOMS: atom_id res chain seq x y z
N ILE A 1 29.00 -51.47 38.68
CA ILE A 1 29.32 -50.69 37.49
C ILE A 1 28.02 -49.95 37.18
N GLU A 2 27.93 -48.69 37.63
CA GLU A 2 26.85 -47.78 37.22
C GLU A 2 27.14 -47.27 35.79
N PHE A 3 26.25 -47.61 34.87
CA PHE A 3 26.24 -46.98 33.57
C PHE A 3 25.46 -45.68 33.69
N GLU A 4 26.11 -44.53 33.80
CA GLU A 4 25.53 -43.24 33.48
C GLU A 4 25.31 -43.21 31.97
N ALA A 5 24.10 -43.49 31.55
CA ALA A 5 23.69 -43.18 30.18
C ALA A 5 23.53 -41.65 30.11
N ALA A 6 24.51 -40.95 29.60
CA ALA A 6 24.41 -39.57 29.23
C ALA A 6 23.43 -39.49 28.02
N PHE A 7 22.17 -39.24 28.29
CA PHE A 7 21.25 -38.84 27.22
C PHE A 7 21.64 -37.43 26.78
N GLU A 8 22.39 -37.34 25.70
CA GLU A 8 22.50 -36.06 24.97
C GLU A 8 21.15 -35.79 24.35
N ASN A 9 20.32 -35.01 25.01
CA ASN A 9 19.12 -34.46 24.39
C ASN A 9 19.53 -33.62 23.18
N ALA A 10 19.20 -34.10 21.99
CA ALA A 10 19.42 -33.30 20.79
C ALA A 10 18.73 -31.91 20.96
N PRO A 11 19.39 -30.80 20.60
CA PRO A 11 18.79 -29.50 20.74
C PRO A 11 17.54 -29.39 19.88
N ILE A 12 16.45 -28.88 20.46
CA ILE A 12 15.21 -28.66 19.76
C ILE A 12 15.42 -27.50 18.80
N LYS A 13 15.18 -27.74 17.52
CA LYS A 13 15.38 -26.78 16.44
C LYS A 13 14.05 -26.32 15.86
N VAL A 14 13.96 -25.00 15.61
CA VAL A 14 12.81 -24.40 14.94
C VAL A 14 13.30 -23.63 13.73
N GLU A 15 12.79 -23.98 12.55
CA GLU A 15 13.04 -23.29 11.29
C GLU A 15 11.88 -22.33 11.01
N ILE A 16 12.20 -21.05 10.86
CA ILE A 16 11.22 -20.00 10.59
C ILE A 16 11.38 -19.49 9.16
N SER A 17 10.29 -19.53 8.40
CA SER A 17 10.17 -19.07 7.03
C SER A 17 9.35 -17.79 6.99
N LYS A 18 9.85 -16.77 6.28
CA LYS A 18 9.19 -15.49 6.04
C LYS A 18 9.00 -15.28 4.56
N THR A 19 7.78 -15.45 4.05
CA THR A 19 7.49 -15.43 2.61
C THR A 19 6.39 -14.44 2.26
N ASP A 20 6.17 -14.22 0.97
CA ASP A 20 4.93 -13.62 0.49
C ASP A 20 3.75 -14.62 0.60
N ILE A 21 2.56 -14.18 0.23
CA ILE A 21 1.35 -15.02 0.30
C ILE A 21 1.45 -16.27 -0.56
N THR A 22 2.27 -16.29 -1.62
CA THR A 22 2.48 -17.49 -2.47
C THR A 22 3.27 -18.56 -1.75
N GLY A 23 4.17 -18.16 -0.85
CA GLY A 23 5.02 -19.07 -0.09
C GLY A 23 6.19 -19.63 -0.88
N GLU A 24 6.49 -19.07 -2.06
CA GLU A 24 7.52 -19.61 -2.96
C GLU A 24 8.92 -19.10 -2.64
N LYS A 25 9.04 -17.88 -2.07
CA LYS A 25 10.32 -17.21 -1.85
C LYS A 25 10.39 -16.57 -0.47
N GLU A 26 11.55 -16.73 0.18
CA GLU A 26 11.83 -15.99 1.41
C GLU A 26 11.95 -14.50 1.12
N LEU A 27 11.22 -13.68 1.87
CA LEU A 27 11.22 -12.22 1.76
C LEU A 27 12.34 -11.62 2.60
N PRO A 28 13.26 -10.82 2.04
CA PRO A 28 14.28 -10.11 2.79
C PRO A 28 13.73 -8.82 3.40
N GLY A 29 14.27 -8.43 4.55
CA GLY A 29 14.09 -7.11 5.14
C GLY A 29 12.97 -7.02 6.18
N ALA A 30 12.21 -8.08 6.47
CA ALA A 30 11.29 -8.13 7.59
C ALA A 30 12.05 -8.16 8.91
N LYS A 31 11.68 -7.33 9.88
CA LYS A 31 12.17 -7.43 11.26
C LYS A 31 11.24 -8.31 12.06
N LEU A 32 11.78 -9.42 12.54
CA LEU A 32 11.04 -10.47 13.24
C LEU A 32 11.55 -10.65 14.65
N SER A 33 10.65 -11.07 15.53
CA SER A 33 10.96 -11.44 16.91
C SER A 33 10.20 -12.67 17.34
N VAL A 34 10.82 -13.50 18.18
CA VAL A 34 10.17 -14.58 18.92
C VAL A 34 10.06 -14.19 20.38
N ILE A 35 8.85 -14.31 20.92
CA ILE A 35 8.46 -13.89 22.26
C ILE A 35 7.92 -15.13 22.99
N ASP A 36 8.32 -15.35 24.23
CA ASP A 36 7.83 -16.45 25.05
C ASP A 36 6.42 -16.17 25.61
N ALA A 37 5.88 -17.13 26.35
CA ALA A 37 4.54 -17.05 26.95
C ALA A 37 4.41 -15.92 27.99
N ASP A 38 5.52 -15.48 28.60
CA ASP A 38 5.58 -14.40 29.58
C ASP A 38 5.76 -13.01 28.92
N GLY A 39 5.85 -12.96 27.60
CA GLY A 39 6.03 -11.73 26.83
C GLY A 39 7.50 -11.28 26.73
N LYS A 40 8.46 -12.13 27.10
CA LYS A 40 9.88 -11.83 27.04
C LYS A 40 10.43 -12.14 25.64
N LEU A 41 11.21 -11.20 25.11
CA LEU A 41 11.95 -11.40 23.86
C LEU A 41 12.97 -12.54 24.01
N VAL A 42 12.86 -13.53 23.12
CA VAL A 42 13.78 -14.68 23.04
C VAL A 42 14.86 -14.41 22.00
N GLU A 43 14.46 -14.01 20.80
CA GLU A 43 15.34 -13.71 19.69
C GLU A 43 14.71 -12.71 18.73
N SER A 44 15.55 -11.93 18.03
CA SER A 44 15.11 -11.04 16.94
C SER A 44 16.16 -10.99 15.84
N TRP A 45 15.68 -10.90 14.59
CA TRP A 45 16.54 -10.86 13.40
C TRP A 45 15.86 -10.10 12.28
N THR A 46 16.60 -9.87 11.21
CA THR A 46 16.05 -9.40 9.93
C THR A 46 16.11 -10.54 8.92
N SER A 47 14.99 -10.79 8.23
CA SER A 47 14.91 -11.85 7.21
C SER A 47 15.85 -11.56 6.04
N GLU A 48 16.37 -12.63 5.43
CA GLU A 48 17.30 -12.58 4.29
C GLU A 48 16.72 -13.31 3.09
N ALA A 49 17.09 -12.85 1.89
CA ALA A 49 16.66 -13.47 0.63
C ALA A 49 17.09 -14.93 0.55
N GLY A 50 16.13 -15.82 0.22
CA GLY A 50 16.39 -17.24 0.00
C GLY A 50 16.85 -18.01 1.23
N LYS A 51 16.69 -17.46 2.45
CA LYS A 51 17.12 -18.12 3.70
C LYS A 51 16.00 -18.14 4.73
N THR A 52 15.73 -19.30 5.26
CA THR A 52 14.98 -19.47 6.51
C THR A 52 15.85 -19.10 7.71
N HIS A 53 15.23 -18.75 8.82
CA HIS A 53 15.92 -18.50 10.08
C HIS A 53 15.85 -19.73 10.99
N MET A 54 17.00 -20.18 11.50
CA MET A 54 17.09 -21.35 12.37
C MET A 54 17.37 -20.94 13.81
N ILE A 55 16.45 -21.26 14.72
CA ILE A 55 16.68 -21.18 16.16
C ILE A 55 17.14 -22.56 16.64
N GLU A 56 18.41 -22.66 17.04
CA GLU A 56 19.09 -23.93 17.32
C GLU A 56 18.68 -24.56 18.66
N ARG A 57 18.20 -23.75 19.62
CA ARG A 57 17.89 -24.23 20.98
C ARG A 57 16.70 -23.43 21.55
N LEU A 58 15.50 -23.83 21.18
CA LEU A 58 14.29 -23.23 21.71
C LEU A 58 13.64 -24.20 22.71
N PRO A 59 13.50 -23.87 24.03
CA PRO A 59 12.87 -24.74 25.00
C PRO A 59 11.45 -25.13 24.62
N VAL A 60 10.97 -26.27 25.13
CA VAL A 60 9.55 -26.66 25.01
C VAL A 60 8.68 -25.58 25.61
N GLY A 61 7.65 -25.16 24.88
CA GLY A 61 6.76 -24.09 25.33
C GLY A 61 5.95 -23.45 24.21
N LYS A 62 5.16 -22.46 24.58
CA LYS A 62 4.39 -21.64 23.64
C LYS A 62 5.12 -20.33 23.35
N TYR A 63 5.12 -19.95 22.09
CA TYR A 63 5.81 -18.77 21.59
C TYR A 63 4.91 -18.00 20.62
N THR A 64 5.27 -16.76 20.43
CA THR A 64 4.68 -15.87 19.42
C THR A 64 5.78 -15.37 18.50
N LEU A 65 5.64 -15.65 17.20
CA LEU A 65 6.42 -14.99 16.15
C LEU A 65 5.71 -13.71 15.81
N ARG A 66 6.41 -12.59 15.94
CA ARG A 66 5.93 -11.23 15.66
C ARG A 66 6.74 -10.58 14.57
N GLU A 67 6.07 -9.86 13.69
CA GLU A 67 6.71 -8.95 12.78
C GLU A 67 6.68 -7.53 13.34
N GLU A 68 7.85 -6.96 13.58
CA GLU A 68 8.00 -5.58 14.07
C GLU A 68 7.89 -4.57 12.92
N SER A 69 8.39 -4.95 11.73
CA SER A 69 8.20 -4.21 10.48
C SER A 69 8.30 -5.13 9.28
N ALA A 70 7.39 -4.96 8.32
CA ALA A 70 7.41 -5.66 7.05
C ALA A 70 8.46 -5.07 6.09
N PRO A 71 8.87 -5.80 5.05
CA PRO A 71 9.63 -5.23 3.94
C PRO A 71 8.83 -4.15 3.21
N TYR A 72 9.53 -3.20 2.58
CA TYR A 72 8.87 -2.13 1.82
C TYR A 72 7.87 -2.68 0.81
N GLY A 73 6.67 -2.14 0.83
CA GLY A 73 5.58 -2.55 -0.05
C GLY A 73 4.78 -3.77 0.41
N TYR A 74 5.05 -4.28 1.61
CA TYR A 74 4.26 -5.35 2.24
C TYR A 74 3.56 -4.83 3.50
N LYS A 75 2.44 -5.45 3.84
CA LYS A 75 1.70 -5.19 5.08
C LYS A 75 2.32 -5.99 6.20
N VAL A 76 2.38 -5.40 7.39
CA VAL A 76 2.83 -6.13 8.60
C VAL A 76 1.88 -7.30 8.87
N ALA A 77 2.42 -8.51 8.96
CA ALA A 77 1.65 -9.71 9.25
C ALA A 77 1.12 -9.72 10.68
N SER A 78 0.02 -10.44 10.89
CA SER A 78 -0.46 -10.74 12.23
C SER A 78 0.48 -11.70 12.96
N ASP A 79 0.54 -11.58 14.29
CA ASP A 79 1.31 -12.51 15.13
C ASP A 79 0.92 -13.97 14.87
N VAL A 80 1.92 -14.84 14.80
CA VAL A 80 1.76 -16.29 14.65
C VAL A 80 2.13 -16.97 15.97
N THR A 81 1.16 -17.61 16.64
CA THR A 81 1.44 -18.41 17.84
C THR A 81 1.81 -19.83 17.46
N PHE A 82 2.85 -20.40 18.08
CA PHE A 82 3.28 -21.77 17.85
C PHE A 82 3.72 -22.44 19.15
N GLU A 83 3.74 -23.76 19.16
CA GLU A 83 4.15 -24.57 20.30
C GLU A 83 5.38 -25.39 19.92
N VAL A 84 6.44 -25.24 20.69
CA VAL A 84 7.64 -26.07 20.58
C VAL A 84 7.46 -27.32 21.40
N LYS A 85 7.61 -28.48 20.74
CA LYS A 85 7.45 -29.82 21.32
C LYS A 85 8.80 -30.48 21.46
N GLU A 86 8.90 -31.41 22.40
CA GLU A 86 10.10 -32.25 22.56
C GLU A 86 10.19 -33.23 21.39
N THR A 87 11.09 -32.93 20.44
CA THR A 87 11.36 -33.79 19.26
C THR A 87 12.76 -33.52 18.72
N ALA A 88 13.37 -34.54 18.12
CA ALA A 88 14.62 -34.40 17.38
C ALA A 88 14.44 -33.82 15.96
N GLU A 89 13.20 -33.74 15.48
CA GLU A 89 12.90 -33.20 14.17
C GLU A 89 12.86 -31.66 14.20
N ILE A 90 13.27 -31.06 13.08
CA ILE A 90 13.16 -29.60 12.91
C ILE A 90 11.68 -29.22 12.78
N GLN A 91 11.20 -28.40 13.71
CA GLN A 91 9.85 -27.87 13.67
C GLN A 91 9.80 -26.63 12.78
N LYS A 92 8.77 -26.51 11.94
CA LYS A 92 8.66 -25.43 10.94
C LYS A 92 7.55 -24.46 11.30
N VAL A 93 7.87 -23.17 11.25
CA VAL A 93 6.91 -22.07 11.43
C VAL A 93 7.01 -21.15 10.21
N SER A 94 5.88 -20.74 9.68
CA SER A 94 5.83 -19.84 8.53
C SER A 94 4.99 -18.61 8.85
N MET A 95 5.51 -17.45 8.44
CA MET A 95 4.78 -16.17 8.43
C MET A 95 4.73 -15.64 7.01
N LYS A 96 3.58 -15.12 6.60
CA LYS A 96 3.34 -14.66 5.23
C LYS A 96 2.88 -13.22 5.22
N ASP A 97 3.40 -12.45 4.26
CA ASP A 97 2.99 -11.07 4.03
C ASP A 97 2.15 -10.93 2.77
N GLU A 98 1.18 -10.04 2.86
CA GLU A 98 0.45 -9.55 1.70
C GLU A 98 1.12 -8.28 1.17
N GLN A 99 1.17 -8.16 -0.16
CA GLN A 99 1.62 -6.92 -0.78
C GLN A 99 0.64 -5.79 -0.45
N ALA A 100 1.17 -4.63 -0.13
CA ALA A 100 0.38 -3.41 -0.04
C ALA A 100 -0.08 -3.00 -1.43
N VAL A 101 -1.28 -2.43 -1.50
CA VAL A 101 -1.89 -1.95 -2.73
C VAL A 101 -2.26 -0.47 -2.59
N GLY A 102 -2.54 0.18 -3.69
CA GLY A 102 -2.99 1.56 -3.66
C GLY A 102 -4.14 1.80 -4.62
N LYS A 103 -4.80 2.94 -4.46
CA LYS A 103 -5.88 3.41 -5.31
C LYS A 103 -5.65 4.84 -5.75
N ILE A 104 -6.08 5.15 -6.95
CA ILE A 104 -6.08 6.48 -7.51
C ILE A 104 -7.51 7.01 -7.42
N VAL A 105 -7.67 8.15 -6.76
CA VAL A 105 -8.95 8.85 -6.61
C VAL A 105 -8.93 10.12 -7.45
N ILE A 106 -10.00 10.39 -8.17
CA ILE A 106 -10.20 11.61 -8.94
C ILE A 106 -11.34 12.41 -8.33
N GLU A 107 -11.09 13.69 -8.08
CA GLU A 107 -12.10 14.69 -7.76
C GLU A 107 -12.20 15.68 -8.92
N LYS A 108 -13.27 15.58 -9.70
CA LYS A 108 -13.49 16.38 -10.91
C LYS A 108 -14.47 17.51 -10.67
N THR A 109 -14.06 18.73 -11.00
CA THR A 109 -14.88 19.93 -10.79
C THR A 109 -14.90 20.85 -12.01
N ASP A 110 -15.92 21.68 -12.07
CA ASP A 110 -16.04 22.82 -12.99
C ASP A 110 -15.07 23.92 -12.55
N LYS A 111 -14.22 24.37 -13.45
CA LYS A 111 -13.17 25.36 -13.15
C LYS A 111 -13.72 26.74 -12.76
N VAL A 112 -14.92 27.06 -13.19
CA VAL A 112 -15.55 28.37 -12.94
C VAL A 112 -16.38 28.37 -11.66
N THR A 113 -17.17 27.30 -11.45
CA THR A 113 -18.14 27.25 -10.35
C THR A 113 -17.71 26.40 -9.18
N GLY A 114 -16.66 25.57 -9.36
CA GLY A 114 -16.21 24.58 -8.36
C GLY A 114 -17.16 23.42 -8.15
N LYS A 115 -18.25 23.33 -8.93
CA LYS A 115 -19.22 22.24 -8.80
C LYS A 115 -18.66 20.92 -9.35
N PRO A 116 -19.03 19.78 -8.76
CA PRO A 116 -18.62 18.48 -9.28
C PRO A 116 -19.14 18.23 -10.69
N ILE A 117 -18.38 17.47 -11.48
CA ILE A 117 -18.73 17.07 -12.85
C ILE A 117 -18.89 15.57 -12.92
N GLU A 118 -20.09 15.11 -13.31
CA GLU A 118 -20.41 13.71 -13.57
C GLU A 118 -20.08 13.32 -15.01
N GLY A 119 -19.75 12.04 -15.24
CA GLY A 119 -19.64 11.44 -16.56
C GLY A 119 -18.33 11.72 -17.31
N VAL A 120 -17.32 12.28 -16.65
CA VAL A 120 -15.98 12.43 -17.21
C VAL A 120 -15.26 11.08 -17.14
N VAL A 121 -14.63 10.65 -18.25
CA VAL A 121 -13.94 9.36 -18.34
C VAL A 121 -12.44 9.55 -18.33
N PHE A 122 -11.76 8.78 -17.49
CA PHE A 122 -10.31 8.72 -17.37
C PHE A 122 -9.79 7.32 -17.62
N GLU A 123 -8.60 7.23 -18.15
CA GLU A 123 -7.83 6.00 -18.20
C GLU A 123 -6.64 6.09 -17.25
N VAL A 124 -6.43 5.01 -16.48
CA VAL A 124 -5.21 4.77 -15.71
C VAL A 124 -4.33 3.87 -16.55
N ARG A 125 -3.11 4.31 -16.84
CA ARG A 125 -2.16 3.62 -17.71
C ARG A 125 -0.87 3.30 -16.96
N ASP A 126 -0.20 2.21 -17.39
CA ASP A 126 1.17 1.91 -16.95
C ASP A 126 2.20 2.74 -17.74
N LYS A 127 3.48 2.54 -17.42
CA LYS A 127 4.62 3.20 -18.08
C LYS A 127 4.72 2.94 -19.59
N ASP A 128 4.13 1.86 -20.07
CA ASP A 128 4.13 1.46 -21.48
C ASP A 128 2.87 1.95 -22.23
N GLY A 129 2.01 2.72 -21.54
CA GLY A 129 0.76 3.28 -22.06
C GLY A 129 -0.41 2.28 -22.11
N LYS A 130 -0.23 1.08 -21.56
CA LYS A 130 -1.32 0.10 -21.48
C LYS A 130 -2.36 0.54 -20.47
N VAL A 131 -3.63 0.53 -20.88
CA VAL A 131 -4.76 0.84 -19.99
C VAL A 131 -4.94 -0.28 -18.97
N LEU A 132 -4.86 0.10 -17.71
CA LEU A 132 -5.05 -0.79 -16.56
C LEU A 132 -6.46 -0.69 -16.00
N ASP A 133 -7.04 0.52 -16.03
CA ASP A 133 -8.38 0.79 -15.55
C ASP A 133 -9.01 1.95 -16.29
N THR A 134 -10.35 1.99 -16.32
CA THR A 134 -11.14 3.07 -16.90
C THR A 134 -12.15 3.56 -15.86
N LEU A 135 -12.07 4.83 -15.51
CA LEU A 135 -12.81 5.47 -14.44
C LEU A 135 -13.83 6.44 -15.01
N THR A 136 -15.02 6.49 -14.42
CA THR A 136 -16.03 7.48 -14.79
C THR A 136 -16.48 8.20 -13.53
N THR A 137 -16.47 9.52 -13.55
CA THR A 137 -16.88 10.33 -12.40
C THR A 137 -18.37 10.22 -12.13
N ASP A 138 -18.73 10.08 -10.86
CA ASP A 138 -20.12 10.06 -10.37
C ASP A 138 -20.69 11.48 -10.24
N LYS A 139 -21.93 11.59 -9.74
CA LYS A 139 -22.63 12.86 -9.48
C LYS A 139 -21.91 13.81 -8.52
N ASN A 140 -20.96 13.30 -7.73
CA ASN A 140 -20.12 14.07 -6.82
C ASN A 140 -18.78 14.44 -7.47
N GLY A 141 -18.58 14.12 -8.76
CA GLY A 141 -17.30 14.31 -9.45
C GLY A 141 -16.22 13.35 -9.02
N HIS A 142 -16.59 12.26 -8.34
CA HIS A 142 -15.66 11.29 -7.76
C HIS A 142 -15.53 10.06 -8.65
N ALA A 143 -14.29 9.57 -8.80
CA ALA A 143 -14.01 8.27 -9.38
C ALA A 143 -12.82 7.63 -8.65
N GLU A 144 -12.81 6.31 -8.54
CA GLU A 144 -11.78 5.54 -7.83
C GLU A 144 -11.34 4.35 -8.67
N SER A 145 -10.04 4.08 -8.74
CA SER A 145 -9.50 2.92 -9.42
C SER A 145 -9.72 1.64 -8.60
N LYS A 146 -9.63 0.50 -9.27
CA LYS A 146 -9.34 -0.76 -8.58
C LYS A 146 -8.02 -0.66 -7.82
N GLU A 147 -7.75 -1.64 -6.98
CA GLU A 147 -6.46 -1.79 -6.32
C GLU A 147 -5.34 -2.03 -7.34
N LEU A 148 -4.27 -1.27 -7.18
CA LEU A 148 -3.09 -1.27 -8.06
C LEU A 148 -1.85 -1.60 -7.23
N PRO A 149 -0.88 -2.36 -7.77
CA PRO A 149 0.40 -2.56 -7.11
C PRO A 149 1.13 -1.22 -6.93
N ILE A 150 1.92 -1.10 -5.86
CA ILE A 150 2.63 0.16 -5.55
C ILE A 150 4.10 0.13 -5.93
N CYS A 151 4.70 -1.06 -5.98
CA CYS A 151 6.10 -1.25 -6.32
C CYS A 151 6.33 -2.59 -7.02
N THR A 152 7.54 -2.76 -7.54
CA THR A 152 8.03 -4.01 -8.11
C THR A 152 9.18 -4.56 -7.26
N TYR A 153 9.46 -5.86 -7.42
CA TYR A 153 10.49 -6.56 -6.67
C TYR A 153 11.48 -7.24 -7.61
N ASN A 154 12.69 -7.40 -7.13
CA ASN A 154 13.72 -8.21 -7.77
C ASN A 154 13.38 -9.72 -7.65
N GLU A 155 14.14 -10.57 -8.35
CA GLU A 155 13.94 -12.02 -8.29
C GLU A 155 14.14 -12.61 -6.90
N ASP A 156 14.95 -11.96 -6.07
CA ASP A 156 15.21 -12.37 -4.68
C ASP A 156 14.16 -11.86 -3.68
N GLY A 157 13.12 -11.17 -4.15
CA GLY A 157 12.05 -10.60 -3.31
C GLY A 157 12.37 -9.23 -2.70
N SER A 158 13.56 -8.68 -2.92
CA SER A 158 13.91 -7.33 -2.46
C SER A 158 13.19 -6.26 -3.28
N PHE A 159 12.92 -5.10 -2.66
CA PHE A 159 12.35 -3.94 -3.35
C PHE A 159 13.19 -3.54 -4.57
N LYS A 160 12.53 -3.25 -5.68
CA LYS A 160 13.18 -2.79 -6.91
C LYS A 160 12.90 -1.31 -7.17
N GLU A 161 11.64 -0.96 -7.39
CA GLU A 161 11.24 0.41 -7.73
C GLU A 161 9.75 0.64 -7.48
N ASP A 162 9.37 1.89 -7.20
CA ASP A 162 7.97 2.33 -7.18
C ASP A 162 7.37 2.25 -8.58
N ILE A 163 6.06 1.94 -8.66
CA ILE A 163 5.35 1.93 -9.94
C ILE A 163 4.79 3.32 -10.21
N HIS A 164 5.05 3.80 -11.43
CA HIS A 164 4.49 5.05 -11.96
C HIS A 164 3.30 4.76 -12.84
N TYR A 165 2.21 5.48 -12.59
CA TYR A 165 0.98 5.44 -13.37
C TYR A 165 0.77 6.77 -14.05
N THR A 166 0.04 6.77 -15.17
CA THR A 166 -0.40 7.97 -15.85
C THR A 166 -1.92 7.98 -15.92
N VAL A 167 -2.54 9.09 -15.51
CA VAL A 167 -3.99 9.31 -15.60
C VAL A 167 -4.27 10.33 -16.68
N VAL A 168 -5.14 9.97 -17.63
CA VAL A 168 -5.49 10.82 -18.78
C VAL A 168 -7.01 10.88 -18.91
N GLU A 169 -7.57 12.08 -19.08
CA GLU A 169 -8.97 12.23 -19.46
C GLU A 169 -9.15 11.85 -20.92
N THR A 170 -10.04 10.92 -21.20
CA THR A 170 -10.32 10.42 -22.55
C THR A 170 -11.67 10.86 -23.09
N LYS A 171 -12.56 11.32 -22.20
CA LYS A 171 -13.86 11.88 -22.55
C LYS A 171 -14.30 12.90 -21.52
N ALA A 172 -14.52 14.14 -21.98
CA ALA A 172 -15.15 15.17 -21.14
C ALA A 172 -16.66 14.92 -21.01
N ALA A 173 -17.27 15.46 -19.97
CA ALA A 173 -18.72 15.55 -19.87
C ALA A 173 -19.28 16.56 -20.89
N ASP A 174 -20.57 16.43 -21.22
CA ASP A 174 -21.24 17.35 -22.14
C ASP A 174 -21.15 18.80 -21.64
N GLY A 175 -20.77 19.72 -22.54
CA GLY A 175 -20.58 21.13 -22.23
C GLY A 175 -19.23 21.49 -21.64
N TYR A 176 -18.26 20.59 -21.63
CA TYR A 176 -16.89 20.81 -21.16
C TYR A 176 -15.85 20.53 -22.25
N ILE A 177 -14.72 21.23 -22.14
CA ILE A 177 -13.54 21.01 -22.99
C ILE A 177 -12.78 19.82 -22.45
N LEU A 178 -12.41 18.87 -23.31
CA LEU A 178 -11.54 17.73 -22.98
C LEU A 178 -10.14 18.26 -22.57
N ASP A 179 -9.62 17.75 -21.47
CA ASP A 179 -8.25 18.01 -21.00
C ASP A 179 -7.43 16.73 -21.14
N GLU A 180 -6.72 16.59 -22.25
CA GLU A 180 -5.87 15.44 -22.55
C GLU A 180 -4.53 15.46 -21.80
N THR A 181 -4.34 16.36 -20.83
CA THR A 181 -3.13 16.44 -20.03
C THR A 181 -2.90 15.13 -19.28
N ALA A 182 -1.72 14.55 -19.46
CA ALA A 182 -1.31 13.37 -18.73
C ALA A 182 -0.82 13.76 -17.32
N HIS A 183 -1.33 13.07 -16.30
CA HIS A 183 -0.98 13.27 -14.90
C HIS A 183 -0.23 12.07 -14.36
N ASP A 184 1.03 12.27 -13.99
CA ASP A 184 1.84 11.19 -13.39
C ASP A 184 1.46 11.00 -11.92
N VAL A 185 1.28 9.74 -11.54
CA VAL A 185 0.90 9.31 -10.18
C VAL A 185 1.83 8.20 -9.72
N THR A 186 2.39 8.36 -8.53
CA THR A 186 3.14 7.32 -7.83
C THR A 186 2.44 7.00 -6.53
N LEU A 187 2.10 5.73 -6.33
CA LEU A 187 1.53 5.22 -5.08
C LEU A 187 2.70 4.80 -4.20
N ARG A 188 3.00 5.58 -3.16
CA ARG A 188 4.15 5.32 -2.27
C ARG A 188 3.69 4.70 -0.97
N TYR A 189 4.34 3.61 -0.60
CA TYR A 189 4.17 3.00 0.71
C TYR A 189 4.75 3.91 1.80
N ASP A 190 4.03 4.00 2.92
CA ASP A 190 4.45 4.67 4.14
C ASP A 190 4.18 3.70 5.29
N ASP A 191 5.18 3.42 6.13
CA ASP A 191 5.07 2.53 7.28
C ASP A 191 3.96 2.93 8.27
N ASN A 192 3.52 4.19 8.22
CA ASN A 192 2.36 4.70 8.96
C ASN A 192 1.07 4.69 8.14
N ALA A 193 1.11 4.22 6.90
CA ALA A 193 -0.04 4.23 6.00
C ALA A 193 -1.04 3.12 6.35
N PRO A 194 -2.32 3.32 6.04
CA PRO A 194 -3.30 2.25 6.07
C PRO A 194 -2.93 1.16 5.04
N ASP A 195 -3.54 -0.02 5.14
CA ASP A 195 -3.34 -1.16 4.24
C ASP A 195 -3.48 -0.84 2.74
N VAL A 196 -4.12 0.28 2.41
CA VAL A 196 -4.32 0.79 1.05
C VAL A 196 -3.85 2.24 0.96
N VAL A 197 -2.87 2.49 0.10
CA VAL A 197 -2.38 3.84 -0.20
C VAL A 197 -3.35 4.55 -1.15
N VAL A 198 -3.69 5.81 -0.87
CA VAL A 198 -4.60 6.58 -1.74
C VAL A 198 -3.90 7.82 -2.26
N ALA A 199 -3.84 7.95 -3.60
CA ALA A 199 -3.43 9.18 -4.28
C ALA A 199 -4.66 9.89 -4.86
N THR A 200 -4.87 11.15 -4.50
CA THR A 200 -6.02 11.94 -4.97
C THR A 200 -5.58 12.98 -5.98
N LEU A 201 -6.18 12.96 -7.17
CA LEU A 201 -6.05 13.99 -8.20
C LEU A 201 -7.27 14.91 -8.18
N LYS A 202 -7.02 16.22 -7.96
CA LYS A 202 -8.05 17.26 -8.08
C LYS A 202 -7.92 17.94 -9.43
N LEU A 203 -8.89 17.66 -10.33
CA LEU A 203 -8.88 18.09 -11.71
C LEU A 203 -10.10 18.97 -12.01
N ALA A 204 -9.94 19.93 -12.91
CA ALA A 204 -11.03 20.83 -13.27
C ALA A 204 -11.13 21.04 -14.78
N ASN A 205 -12.34 20.92 -15.35
CA ASN A 205 -12.60 21.22 -16.75
C ASN A 205 -13.20 22.62 -16.94
N VAL A 206 -12.85 23.19 -18.09
CA VAL A 206 -13.40 24.48 -18.52
C VAL A 206 -14.71 24.22 -19.30
N PRO A 207 -15.82 24.93 -18.98
CA PRO A 207 -17.04 24.84 -19.79
C PRO A 207 -16.77 25.30 -21.23
N THR A 208 -17.41 24.68 -22.21
CA THR A 208 -17.33 25.08 -23.64
C THR A 208 -17.92 26.47 -23.90
N GLU A 209 -18.93 26.84 -23.11
CA GLU A 209 -19.50 28.19 -23.14
C GLU A 209 -19.39 28.77 -21.72
N PRO A 210 -18.74 29.95 -21.57
CA PRO A 210 -18.78 30.64 -20.28
C PRO A 210 -20.24 31.01 -20.02
N LYS A 211 -20.84 30.49 -18.93
CA LYS A 211 -22.12 30.99 -18.44
C LYS A 211 -21.90 32.47 -18.09
N LEU A 212 -22.33 33.39 -18.97
CA LEU A 212 -22.36 34.78 -18.66
C LEU A 212 -23.17 34.99 -17.38
N PRO A 213 -22.69 35.77 -16.42
CA PRO A 213 -23.49 36.13 -15.27
C PRO A 213 -24.83 36.70 -15.73
N GLN A 214 -25.94 36.10 -15.32
CA GLN A 214 -27.28 36.59 -15.59
C GLN A 214 -27.62 37.78 -14.68
N THR A 215 -26.78 38.80 -14.63
CA THR A 215 -27.09 40.06 -13.96
C THR A 215 -26.34 41.15 -14.69
N GLY A 216 -27.05 42.17 -15.06
CA GLY A 216 -26.67 43.33 -15.91
C GLY A 216 -25.53 44.19 -15.37
N ASP A 217 -24.37 43.62 -15.08
CA ASP A 217 -23.16 44.34 -14.80
C ASP A 217 -22.14 44.13 -15.94
N ASN A 218 -21.57 45.26 -16.39
CA ASN A 218 -20.62 45.39 -17.48
C ASN A 218 -19.30 44.64 -17.21
N ALA A 219 -19.29 43.33 -17.20
CA ALA A 219 -18.09 42.52 -17.14
C ALA A 219 -17.51 42.33 -18.53
N ASN A 220 -16.33 42.86 -18.77
CA ASN A 220 -15.60 42.84 -20.02
C ASN A 220 -15.28 41.38 -20.45
N PRO A 221 -15.78 40.85 -21.60
CA PRO A 221 -15.62 39.46 -21.97
C PRO A 221 -14.20 39.04 -22.35
N LEU A 222 -13.25 39.98 -22.38
CA LEU A 222 -11.85 39.71 -22.80
C LEU A 222 -10.95 39.12 -21.71
N LEU A 223 -11.46 38.87 -20.49
CA LEU A 223 -10.60 38.38 -19.37
C LEU A 223 -10.49 36.86 -19.27
N TYR A 224 -11.17 36.09 -20.11
CA TYR A 224 -11.25 34.62 -19.96
C TYR A 224 -10.41 33.82 -20.96
N LEU A 225 -9.65 34.46 -21.83
CA LEU A 225 -8.75 33.78 -22.77
C LEU A 225 -7.32 33.75 -22.22
N GLY A 226 -7.00 32.86 -21.30
CA GLY A 226 -5.60 32.76 -20.87
C GLY A 226 -5.33 32.12 -19.53
N ILE A 227 -6.03 31.03 -19.15
CA ILE A 227 -5.62 30.28 -17.96
C ILE A 227 -5.39 28.84 -18.37
N GLY A 228 -4.11 28.53 -18.65
CA GLY A 228 -3.64 27.17 -18.82
C GLY A 228 -3.92 26.33 -17.57
N ALA A 229 -4.13 25.05 -17.78
CA ALA A 229 -4.38 24.07 -16.75
C ALA A 229 -3.28 24.13 -15.68
N LEU A 230 -3.63 24.49 -14.46
CA LEU A 230 -2.76 24.34 -13.30
C LEU A 230 -3.28 23.14 -12.53
N ALA A 231 -2.71 21.96 -12.79
CA ALA A 231 -2.92 20.80 -11.97
C ALA A 231 -2.16 21.00 -10.64
N LEU A 232 -2.89 21.20 -9.55
CA LEU A 232 -2.33 21.17 -8.21
C LEU A 232 -2.31 19.72 -7.73
N ILE A 233 -1.14 19.09 -7.81
CA ILE A 233 -0.89 17.85 -7.08
C ILE A 233 -0.76 18.24 -5.61
N THR A 234 -1.83 18.13 -4.84
CA THR A 234 -1.75 18.24 -3.39
C THR A 234 -1.52 16.86 -2.82
N GLY A 235 -0.41 16.74 -2.13
CA GLY A 235 0.14 15.52 -1.58
C GLY A 235 -0.83 14.65 -0.76
N VAL A 236 -0.38 13.45 -0.58
CA VAL A 236 -0.89 12.35 0.23
C VAL A 236 -1.75 12.84 1.41
N GLY A 237 -3.05 12.65 1.30
CA GLY A 237 -3.96 12.83 2.42
C GLY A 237 -3.93 11.57 3.30
N VAL A 238 -3.04 11.56 4.29
CA VAL A 238 -3.03 10.52 5.33
C VAL A 238 -4.26 10.70 6.20
N GLY A 239 -5.24 9.83 6.04
CA GLY A 239 -6.39 9.76 6.93
C GLY A 239 -5.98 9.19 8.29
N LEU A 240 -5.57 10.04 9.22
CA LEU A 240 -5.30 9.66 10.60
C LEU A 240 -6.59 9.20 11.30
N ARG A 241 -6.85 7.92 11.34
CA ARG A 241 -7.77 7.35 12.32
C ARG A 241 -7.02 7.19 13.64
N GLY A 242 -7.17 8.17 14.52
CA GLY A 242 -6.60 8.17 15.86
C GLY A 242 -7.03 6.95 16.68
N ARG A 243 -6.09 6.09 17.00
CA ARG A 243 -6.25 5.06 18.02
C ARG A 243 -6.24 5.76 19.39
N LYS A 244 -7.41 5.89 20.01
CA LYS A 244 -7.52 6.35 21.40
C LYS A 244 -6.80 5.37 22.33
N LYS A 245 -5.65 5.76 22.85
CA LYS A 245 -5.04 5.11 24.03
C LYS A 245 -5.99 5.28 25.20
N LYS A 246 -6.52 4.19 25.73
CA LYS A 246 -7.14 4.17 27.04
C LYS A 246 -6.04 4.16 28.10
N ASN A 247 -5.80 5.31 28.73
CA ASN A 247 -5.11 5.36 30.02
C ASN A 247 -6.05 4.74 31.05
N LYS A 248 -5.59 3.69 31.73
CA LYS A 248 -6.10 3.31 33.05
C LYS A 248 -5.10 3.79 34.10
N GLN A 249 -5.64 4.58 35.00
CA GLN A 249 -5.07 4.81 36.34
C GLN A 249 -4.97 3.50 37.10
#